data_1c95a393aca83f6701fdbd26940570ab
#
_entry.id   1c95a393aca83f6701fdbd26940570ab
#
_cell.length_a   1.000
_cell.length_b   1.000
_cell.length_c   1.000
_cell.angle_alpha   90.00
_cell.angle_beta   90.00
_cell.angle_gamma   90.00
#
_symmetry.space_group_name_H-M   'P 1'
#
loop_
_entity.id
_entity.type
_entity.pdbx_description
1 polymer ?
#
loop_
_entity_poly.entity_id
_entity_poly.type
_entity_poly.pdbx_seq_one_letter_code
_entity_poly.pdbx_strand_id
1 'polypeptide(L)'
;HQVALSMDVYNGDYTDNEGRRQGYPEEFLRKNTETTEAQRQGFTAAHAAGVPIVYGTDACIYPHGLNARQFPIMVERGMTPMEAIQSATSVAAKFMGWSDRVGSIATGRFGDVIAVKGDPLQDIRRLQDVTVVVKGGVVVR
;
A
#
# COMPACT_ATOMS: atom_id res chain seq x y z
N HIS A 1 3.89 -23.98 -5.62
CA HIS A 1 4.29 -22.60 -5.95
C HIS A 1 3.63 -21.67 -4.94
N GLN A 2 4.43 -20.78 -4.30
CA GLN A 2 3.85 -19.71 -3.48
C GLN A 2 3.43 -18.58 -4.41
N VAL A 3 2.14 -18.24 -4.40
CA VAL A 3 1.56 -17.13 -5.16
C VAL A 3 1.13 -16.08 -4.14
N ALA A 4 1.36 -14.81 -4.43
CA ALA A 4 0.86 -13.69 -3.66
C ALA A 4 -0.18 -12.92 -4.47
N LEU A 5 -1.08 -12.26 -3.78
CA LEU A 5 -2.03 -11.33 -4.36
C LEU A 5 -1.47 -9.91 -4.24
N SER A 6 -1.20 -9.25 -5.37
CA SER A 6 -0.90 -7.82 -5.39
C SER A 6 -2.21 -7.06 -5.45
N MET A 7 -2.50 -6.25 -4.42
CA MET A 7 -3.77 -5.53 -4.30
C MET A 7 -3.54 -4.03 -4.17
N ASP A 8 -4.32 -3.30 -4.94
CA ASP A 8 -4.61 -1.88 -4.74
C ASP A 8 -6.04 -1.76 -4.18
N VAL A 9 -6.25 -0.96 -3.16
CA VAL A 9 -7.57 -0.77 -2.53
C VAL A 9 -7.92 0.71 -2.34
N TYR A 10 -7.07 1.63 -2.83
CA TYR A 10 -7.28 3.08 -2.71
C TYR A 10 -7.81 3.73 -4.00
N ASN A 11 -7.58 3.13 -5.17
CA ASN A 11 -7.98 3.70 -6.47
C ASN A 11 -9.47 4.09 -6.50
N GLY A 12 -10.33 3.24 -5.94
CA GLY A 12 -11.76 3.50 -5.86
C GLY A 12 -12.11 4.80 -5.13
N ASP A 13 -11.49 5.02 -3.96
CA ASP A 13 -11.75 6.24 -3.16
C ASP A 13 -11.27 7.50 -3.89
N TYR A 14 -10.11 7.43 -4.55
CA TYR A 14 -9.64 8.57 -5.34
C TYR A 14 -10.59 8.88 -6.49
N THR A 15 -11.03 7.86 -7.21
CA THR A 15 -11.98 7.99 -8.32
C THR A 15 -13.31 8.58 -7.86
N ASP A 16 -13.86 8.12 -6.73
CA ASP A 16 -15.11 8.65 -6.18
C ASP A 16 -14.98 10.12 -5.74
N ASN A 17 -13.85 10.48 -5.11
CA ASN A 17 -13.64 11.81 -4.56
C ASN A 17 -13.25 12.84 -5.63
N GLU A 18 -12.41 12.47 -6.58
CA GLU A 18 -11.79 13.40 -7.53
C GLU A 18 -12.29 13.24 -8.97
N GLY A 19 -12.80 12.06 -9.34
CA GLY A 19 -13.13 11.75 -10.72
C GLY A 19 -14.16 12.70 -11.33
N ARG A 20 -15.23 13.07 -10.59
CA ARG A 20 -16.20 14.06 -11.06
C ARG A 20 -15.58 15.42 -11.30
N ARG A 21 -14.70 15.88 -10.42
CA ARG A 21 -13.99 17.16 -10.57
C ARG A 21 -13.04 17.15 -11.75
N GLN A 22 -12.51 15.97 -12.11
CA GLN A 22 -11.60 15.78 -13.23
C GLN A 22 -12.33 15.47 -14.55
N GLY A 23 -13.67 15.42 -14.54
CA GLY A 23 -14.46 15.16 -15.73
C GLY A 23 -14.45 13.71 -16.21
N TYR A 24 -14.29 12.75 -15.30
CA TYR A 24 -14.38 11.34 -15.67
C TYR A 24 -15.79 11.00 -16.19
N PRO A 25 -15.90 10.14 -17.21
CA PRO A 25 -17.19 9.72 -17.73
C PRO A 25 -18.07 9.08 -16.64
N GLU A 26 -19.38 9.37 -16.65
CA GLU A 26 -20.33 8.82 -15.66
C GLU A 26 -20.35 7.29 -15.63
N GLU A 27 -20.16 6.65 -16.78
CA GLU A 27 -20.06 5.18 -16.83
C GLU A 27 -18.84 4.66 -16.06
N PHE A 28 -17.71 5.37 -16.12
CA PHE A 28 -16.50 5.02 -15.38
C PHE A 28 -16.73 5.17 -13.87
N LEU A 29 -17.36 6.27 -13.45
CA LEU A 29 -17.69 6.51 -12.04
C LEU A 29 -18.68 5.47 -11.50
N ARG A 30 -19.69 5.12 -12.28
CA ARG A 30 -20.64 4.06 -11.91
C ARG A 30 -19.95 2.71 -11.74
N LYS A 31 -19.13 2.29 -12.69
CA LYS A 31 -18.34 1.05 -12.59
C LYS A 31 -17.44 1.05 -11.36
N ASN A 32 -16.78 2.16 -11.08
CA ASN A 32 -15.95 2.32 -9.90
C ASN A 32 -16.75 2.03 -8.62
N THR A 33 -17.91 2.67 -8.46
CA THR A 33 -18.79 2.45 -7.30
C THR A 33 -19.22 1.00 -7.17
N GLU A 34 -19.59 0.35 -8.29
CA GLU A 34 -20.04 -1.05 -8.31
C GLU A 34 -18.91 -2.04 -7.96
N THR A 35 -17.66 -1.76 -8.32
CA THR A 35 -16.55 -2.72 -8.20
C THR A 35 -15.67 -2.51 -6.97
N THR A 36 -15.60 -1.30 -6.42
CA THR A 36 -14.71 -0.97 -5.29
C THR A 36 -14.97 -1.83 -4.07
N GLU A 37 -16.23 -1.98 -3.68
CA GLU A 37 -16.56 -2.78 -2.49
C GLU A 37 -16.35 -4.29 -2.74
N ALA A 38 -16.63 -4.78 -3.94
CA ALA A 38 -16.34 -6.18 -4.30
C ALA A 38 -14.84 -6.47 -4.25
N GLN A 39 -14.00 -5.55 -4.73
CA GLN A 39 -12.53 -5.64 -4.64
C GLN A 39 -12.07 -5.70 -3.17
N ARG A 40 -12.62 -4.86 -2.30
CA ARG A 40 -12.29 -4.83 -0.87
C ARG A 40 -12.76 -6.07 -0.13
N GLN A 41 -13.93 -6.62 -0.49
CA GLN A 41 -14.39 -7.91 0.02
C GLN A 41 -13.46 -9.04 -0.40
N GLY A 42 -13.00 -9.04 -1.66
CA GLY A 42 -11.99 -9.96 -2.16
C GLY A 42 -10.68 -9.88 -1.37
N PHE A 43 -10.20 -8.67 -1.07
CA PHE A 43 -9.05 -8.44 -0.19
C PHE A 43 -9.25 -9.06 1.19
N THR A 44 -10.37 -8.76 1.86
CA THR A 44 -10.70 -9.28 3.20
C THR A 44 -10.76 -10.81 3.19
N ALA A 45 -11.40 -11.41 2.18
CA ALA A 45 -11.50 -12.86 2.05
C ALA A 45 -10.12 -13.52 1.82
N ALA A 46 -9.29 -12.93 0.96
CA ALA A 46 -7.94 -13.42 0.70
C ALA A 46 -7.06 -13.35 1.94
N HIS A 47 -7.10 -12.23 2.68
CA HIS A 47 -6.38 -12.08 3.94
C HIS A 47 -6.83 -13.12 4.97
N ALA A 48 -8.14 -13.28 5.19
CA ALA A 48 -8.69 -14.26 6.11
C ALA A 48 -8.34 -15.71 5.74
N ALA A 49 -8.18 -16.01 4.44
CA ALA A 49 -7.74 -17.31 3.94
C ALA A 49 -6.21 -17.53 4.05
N GLY A 50 -5.45 -16.56 4.57
CA GLY A 50 -4.00 -16.62 4.70
C GLY A 50 -3.24 -16.51 3.38
N VAL A 51 -3.85 -15.97 2.33
CA VAL A 51 -3.16 -15.67 1.07
C VAL A 51 -2.16 -14.53 1.31
N PRO A 52 -0.87 -14.70 0.96
CA PRO A 52 0.09 -13.63 1.07
C PRO A 52 -0.34 -12.42 0.22
N ILE A 53 -0.40 -11.24 0.84
CA ILE A 53 -0.75 -10.00 0.15
C ILE A 53 0.49 -9.13 0.04
N VAL A 54 0.75 -8.66 -1.19
CA VAL A 54 1.79 -7.68 -1.51
C VAL A 54 1.12 -6.34 -1.78
N TYR A 55 1.71 -5.27 -1.27
CA TYR A 55 1.26 -3.91 -1.45
C TYR A 55 1.39 -3.49 -2.91
N GLY A 56 0.30 -3.45 -3.63
CA GLY A 56 0.20 -2.89 -4.97
C GLY A 56 -0.52 -1.54 -4.92
N THR A 57 -0.27 -0.63 -5.82
CA THR A 57 -0.87 0.71 -5.78
C THR A 57 -1.59 1.11 -7.06
N ASP A 58 -1.18 0.56 -8.20
CA ASP A 58 -1.66 0.97 -9.53
C ASP A 58 -1.70 2.51 -9.71
N ALA A 59 -0.67 3.18 -9.16
CA ALA A 59 -0.59 4.63 -9.12
C ALA A 59 -0.29 5.21 -10.50
N CYS A 60 -1.32 5.41 -11.29
CA CYS A 60 -1.42 6.23 -12.50
C CYS A 60 -2.76 6.94 -12.50
N ILE A 61 -3.76 6.37 -11.81
CA ILE A 61 -5.09 6.94 -11.63
C ILE A 61 -5.01 8.14 -10.69
N TYR A 62 -4.13 8.09 -9.70
CA TYR A 62 -3.89 9.17 -8.75
C TYR A 62 -2.41 9.63 -8.74
N PRO A 63 -2.13 10.86 -8.29
CA PRO A 63 -0.76 11.38 -8.22
C PRO A 63 0.15 10.54 -7.32
N HIS A 64 1.41 10.36 -7.75
CA HIS A 64 2.46 9.79 -6.90
C HIS A 64 2.58 10.61 -5.60
N GLY A 65 2.83 9.92 -4.49
CA GLY A 65 2.87 10.51 -3.15
C GLY A 65 1.60 10.24 -2.33
N LEU A 66 0.49 9.84 -2.96
CA LEU A 66 -0.73 9.42 -2.25
C LEU A 66 -0.77 7.91 -1.96
N ASN A 67 0.23 7.17 -2.38
CA ASN A 67 0.31 5.71 -2.27
C ASN A 67 0.03 5.20 -0.84
N ALA A 68 0.55 5.90 0.18
CA ALA A 68 0.40 5.50 1.57
C ALA A 68 -1.05 5.61 2.11
N ARG A 69 -1.97 6.23 1.37
CA ARG A 69 -3.41 6.27 1.72
C ARG A 69 -4.08 4.90 1.68
N GLN A 70 -3.45 3.93 1.04
CA GLN A 70 -3.92 2.55 1.03
C GLN A 70 -3.78 1.86 2.40
N PHE A 71 -2.77 2.18 3.20
CA PHE A 71 -2.51 1.51 4.48
C PHE A 71 -3.71 1.52 5.44
N PRO A 72 -4.40 2.66 5.69
CA PRO A 72 -5.59 2.66 6.54
C PRO A 72 -6.68 1.70 6.05
N ILE A 73 -6.91 1.65 4.75
CA ILE A 73 -7.94 0.77 4.16
C ILE A 73 -7.58 -0.71 4.39
N MET A 74 -6.31 -1.08 4.22
CA MET A 74 -5.86 -2.45 4.48
C MET A 74 -6.10 -2.85 5.94
N VAL A 75 -5.85 -1.93 6.88
CA VAL A 75 -6.10 -2.17 8.32
C VAL A 75 -7.59 -2.24 8.61
N GLU A 76 -8.42 -1.36 8.05
CA GLU A 76 -9.88 -1.41 8.17
C GLU A 76 -10.47 -2.71 7.62
N ARG A 77 -9.80 -3.32 6.64
CA ARG A 77 -10.21 -4.58 5.99
C ARG A 77 -9.58 -5.83 6.61
N GLY A 78 -8.96 -5.72 7.78
CA GLY A 78 -8.60 -6.84 8.62
C GLY A 78 -7.12 -7.07 8.88
N MET A 79 -6.22 -6.40 8.18
CA MET A 79 -4.78 -6.47 8.50
C MET A 79 -4.47 -5.76 9.81
N THR A 80 -3.52 -6.31 10.56
CA THR A 80 -2.85 -5.53 11.60
C THR A 80 -1.95 -4.45 10.96
N PRO A 81 -1.65 -3.34 11.66
CA PRO A 81 -0.70 -2.34 11.16
C PRO A 81 0.65 -2.94 10.75
N MET A 82 1.15 -3.93 11.50
CA MET A 82 2.40 -4.62 11.18
C MET A 82 2.29 -5.41 9.87
N GLU A 83 1.22 -6.17 9.65
CA GLU A 83 1.00 -6.91 8.41
C GLU A 83 0.92 -5.97 7.20
N ALA A 84 0.23 -4.84 7.35
CA ALA A 84 0.16 -3.84 6.29
C ALA A 84 1.55 -3.26 5.95
N ILE A 85 2.38 -2.95 6.95
CA ILE A 85 3.77 -2.52 6.74
C ILE A 85 4.59 -3.62 6.08
N GLN A 86 4.47 -4.85 6.55
CA GLN A 86 5.21 -5.99 5.99
C GLN A 86 4.82 -6.28 4.55
N SER A 87 3.55 -6.10 4.17
CA SER A 87 3.09 -6.27 2.78
C SER A 87 3.82 -5.34 1.80
N ALA A 88 4.21 -4.14 2.25
CA ALA A 88 4.95 -3.15 1.48
C ALA A 88 6.49 -3.26 1.63
N THR A 89 6.97 -4.12 2.50
CA THR A 89 8.40 -4.24 2.82
C THR A 89 8.90 -5.68 2.71
N SER A 90 8.92 -6.44 3.79
CA SER A 90 9.53 -7.77 3.84
C SER A 90 8.78 -8.81 2.98
N VAL A 91 7.44 -8.75 2.94
CA VAL A 91 6.64 -9.65 2.10
C VAL A 91 6.84 -9.31 0.62
N ALA A 92 6.79 -8.01 0.26
CA ALA A 92 7.07 -7.58 -1.11
C ALA A 92 8.48 -8.01 -1.55
N ALA A 93 9.49 -7.76 -0.72
CA ALA A 93 10.88 -8.15 -0.99
C ALA A 93 11.02 -9.65 -1.25
N LYS A 94 10.31 -10.48 -0.48
CA LYS A 94 10.29 -11.95 -0.65
C LYS A 94 9.77 -12.34 -2.03
N PHE A 95 8.62 -11.81 -2.45
CA PHE A 95 8.02 -12.16 -3.73
C PHE A 95 8.76 -11.57 -4.93
N MET A 96 9.50 -10.47 -4.74
CA MET A 96 10.42 -9.90 -5.73
C MET A 96 11.75 -10.67 -5.83
N GLY A 97 12.04 -11.60 -4.91
CA GLY A 97 13.34 -12.28 -4.83
C GLY A 97 14.48 -11.38 -4.33
N TRP A 98 14.16 -10.33 -3.54
CA TRP A 98 15.11 -9.32 -3.07
C TRP A 98 15.26 -9.27 -1.54
N SER A 99 14.87 -10.33 -0.85
CA SER A 99 14.91 -10.39 0.62
C SER A 99 16.31 -10.22 1.23
N ASP A 100 17.34 -10.47 0.45
CA ASP A 100 18.74 -10.24 0.82
C ASP A 100 19.18 -8.77 0.71
N ARG A 101 18.41 -7.91 0.03
CA ARG A 101 18.77 -6.54 -0.33
C ARG A 101 17.89 -5.49 0.33
N VAL A 102 16.58 -5.71 0.40
CA VAL A 102 15.58 -4.75 0.86
C VAL A 102 14.53 -5.40 1.77
N GLY A 103 13.58 -4.60 2.26
CA GLY A 103 12.41 -5.06 3.01
C GLY A 103 12.60 -5.16 4.52
N SER A 104 13.82 -4.94 5.03
CA SER A 104 14.06 -4.75 6.47
C SER A 104 15.36 -4.00 6.72
N ILE A 105 15.51 -3.46 7.92
CA ILE A 105 16.74 -2.79 8.37
C ILE A 105 17.66 -3.87 8.94
N ALA A 106 18.71 -4.23 8.20
CA ALA A 106 19.70 -5.22 8.61
C ALA A 106 21.05 -4.95 7.92
N THR A 107 22.13 -5.39 8.57
CA THR A 107 23.49 -5.28 8.00
C THR A 107 23.56 -5.97 6.63
N GLY A 108 24.19 -5.32 5.67
CA GLY A 108 24.35 -5.82 4.30
C GLY A 108 23.19 -5.49 3.35
N ARG A 109 22.11 -4.87 3.83
CA ARG A 109 21.01 -4.41 3.00
C ARG A 109 21.20 -2.96 2.53
N PHE A 110 20.44 -2.58 1.51
CA PHE A 110 20.46 -1.21 1.04
C PHE A 110 19.99 -0.25 2.13
N GLY A 111 20.66 0.90 2.23
CA GLY A 111 20.28 1.99 3.12
C GLY A 111 19.11 2.80 2.59
N ASP A 112 18.01 2.13 2.24
CA ASP A 112 16.76 2.71 1.75
C ASP A 112 15.74 2.68 2.89
N VAL A 113 15.57 3.81 3.58
CA VAL A 113 14.78 3.91 4.82
C VAL A 113 13.92 5.17 4.77
N ILE A 114 12.72 5.08 5.30
CA ILE A 114 11.87 6.24 5.60
C ILE A 114 11.69 6.38 7.10
N ALA A 115 11.50 7.61 7.58
CA ALA A 115 11.07 7.87 8.94
C ALA A 115 9.79 8.72 8.96
N VAL A 116 8.92 8.40 9.93
CA VAL A 116 7.67 9.11 10.18
C VAL A 116 7.61 9.56 11.63
N LYS A 117 6.82 10.59 11.94
CA LYS A 117 6.58 11.02 13.32
C LYS A 117 5.59 10.10 14.02
N GLY A 118 5.93 9.65 15.23
CA GLY A 118 5.07 8.80 16.06
C GLY A 118 5.18 7.32 15.68
N ASP A 119 4.28 6.52 16.21
CA ASP A 119 4.27 5.08 16.06
C ASP A 119 3.20 4.63 15.05
N PRO A 120 3.58 4.12 13.87
CA PRO A 120 2.64 3.64 12.86
C PRO A 120 1.90 2.36 13.29
N LEU A 121 2.37 1.65 14.32
CA LEU A 121 1.64 0.51 14.87
C LEU A 121 0.44 0.94 15.72
N GLN A 122 0.47 2.14 16.27
CA GLN A 122 -0.66 2.74 17.00
C GLN A 122 -1.60 3.50 16.06
N ASP A 123 -1.05 4.15 15.03
CA ASP A 123 -1.81 4.87 14.02
C ASP A 123 -1.13 4.73 12.65
N ILE A 124 -1.61 3.81 11.84
CA ILE A 124 -1.04 3.51 10.53
C ILE A 124 -1.05 4.71 9.56
N ARG A 125 -1.91 5.71 9.78
CA ARG A 125 -1.97 6.94 8.98
C ARG A 125 -0.70 7.78 9.07
N ARG A 126 0.16 7.54 10.09
CA ARG A 126 1.49 8.17 10.19
C ARG A 126 2.36 7.93 8.97
N LEU A 127 2.15 6.82 8.26
CA LEU A 127 2.88 6.50 7.02
C LEU A 127 2.54 7.45 5.85
N GLN A 128 1.48 8.25 5.96
CA GLN A 128 1.11 9.24 4.95
C GLN A 128 1.96 10.53 5.05
N ASP A 129 2.65 10.73 6.17
CA ASP A 129 3.49 11.91 6.42
C ASP A 129 4.94 11.48 6.68
N VAL A 130 5.64 11.16 5.60
CA VAL A 130 7.06 10.78 5.64
C VAL A 130 7.91 12.03 5.86
N THR A 131 8.65 12.06 6.96
CA THR A 131 9.47 13.22 7.35
C THR A 131 10.92 13.12 6.88
N VAL A 132 11.44 11.91 6.74
CA VAL A 132 12.80 11.66 6.27
C VAL A 132 12.79 10.53 5.24
N VAL A 133 13.53 10.73 4.17
CA VAL A 133 13.80 9.69 3.14
C VAL A 133 15.30 9.53 3.00
N VAL A 134 15.77 8.31 3.19
CA VAL A 134 17.16 7.91 2.95
C VAL A 134 17.17 6.98 1.75
N LYS A 135 18.02 7.26 0.76
CA LYS A 135 18.21 6.44 -0.43
C LYS A 135 19.69 6.10 -0.58
N GLY A 136 20.02 4.81 -0.57
CA GLY A 136 21.41 4.35 -0.65
C GLY A 136 22.29 4.88 0.49
N GLY A 137 21.75 5.11 1.68
CA GLY A 137 22.44 5.68 2.82
C GLY A 137 22.55 7.21 2.81
N VAL A 138 21.99 7.90 1.81
CA VAL A 138 22.00 9.37 1.72
C VAL A 138 20.62 9.93 2.01
N VAL A 139 20.54 10.95 2.87
CA VAL A 139 19.27 11.67 3.14
C VAL A 139 18.92 12.49 1.90
N VAL A 140 17.73 12.26 1.34
CA VAL A 140 17.21 12.95 0.15
C VAL A 140 16.00 13.84 0.43
N ARG A 141 15.41 13.71 1.62
CA ARG A 141 14.32 14.55 2.15
C ARG A 141 14.41 14.62 3.68
#